data_a2dfbf769bebc178b486f7e02eb1c0d3
#
_entry.id   a2dfbf769bebc178b486f7e02eb1c0d3
#
_cell.length_a   1.000
_cell.length_b   1.000
_cell.length_c   1.000
_cell.angle_alpha   90.00
_cell.angle_beta   90.00
_cell.angle_gamma   90.00
#
_symmetry.space_group_name_H-M   'P 1'
#
loop_
_entity.id
_entity.type
_entity.pdbx_description
1 polymer ?
#
loop_
_entity_poly.entity_id
_entity_poly.type
_entity_poly.pdbx_seq_one_letter_code
_entity_poly.pdbx_strand_id
1 'polypeptide(L)'
;KIVLAAVMLLSSVSMFAQHDAGSLTIQPKVGFNVSNVTKTNGDARIGLAAGAEAEYQLGDIYSIAVGLLYSSQGNKQTVDLVPLGTTTVTWAPSYVNIPVVANVYVVKNLAVKLGVQPGFCVGKDKAEVNTFDLSIPVGLSYEYKDFVLDGRYNFGVTNVAKGFNTKNSAFQITLGYKLPLSR
;
A
#
# COMPACT_ATOMS: atom_id res chain seq x y z
N LYS A 1 -6.92 -3.73 27.10
CA LYS A 1 -6.09 -4.95 27.36
C LYS A 1 -5.22 -5.31 26.15
N ILE A 2 -5.70 -5.19 24.90
CA ILE A 2 -4.93 -5.49 23.68
C ILE A 2 -3.82 -4.46 23.46
N VAL A 3 -4.10 -3.17 23.70
CA VAL A 3 -3.12 -2.09 23.56
C VAL A 3 -1.96 -2.23 24.56
N LEU A 4 -2.26 -2.67 25.79
CA LEU A 4 -1.24 -2.92 26.82
C LEU A 4 -0.34 -4.11 26.47
N ALA A 5 -0.92 -5.17 25.89
CA ALA A 5 -0.17 -6.32 25.38
C ALA A 5 0.72 -5.95 24.19
N ALA A 6 0.25 -5.10 23.29
CA ALA A 6 1.03 -4.56 22.17
C ALA A 6 2.21 -3.69 22.65
N VAL A 7 1.99 -2.85 23.67
CA VAL A 7 3.06 -2.02 24.27
C VAL A 7 4.09 -2.88 25.00
N MET A 8 3.68 -3.95 25.70
CA MET A 8 4.62 -4.87 26.34
C MET A 8 5.42 -5.71 25.33
N LEU A 9 4.83 -6.08 24.21
CA LEU A 9 5.55 -6.74 23.11
C LEU A 9 6.59 -5.80 22.47
N LEU A 10 6.30 -4.51 22.33
CA LEU A 10 7.22 -3.53 21.79
C LEU A 10 8.43 -3.24 22.72
N SER A 11 8.26 -3.37 24.04
CA SER A 11 9.34 -3.12 25.01
C SER A 11 10.36 -4.25 25.10
N SER A 12 10.04 -5.46 24.62
CA SER A 12 10.97 -6.61 24.63
C SER A 12 11.85 -6.73 23.36
N VAL A 13 11.64 -5.85 22.38
CA VAL A 13 12.25 -5.95 21.03
C VAL A 13 13.62 -5.25 20.92
N SER A 14 14.04 -4.52 21.97
CA SER A 14 15.27 -3.68 21.96
C SER A 14 16.60 -4.44 21.73
N MET A 15 16.60 -5.76 21.65
CA MET A 15 17.84 -6.56 21.50
C MET A 15 18.19 -6.99 20.07
N PHE A 16 17.38 -6.66 19.06
CA PHE A 16 17.55 -7.24 17.71
C PHE A 16 17.56 -6.25 16.55
N ALA A 17 17.46 -4.97 16.81
CA ALA A 17 17.50 -3.96 15.75
C ALA A 17 18.95 -3.76 15.27
N GLN A 18 19.16 -3.88 13.97
CA GLN A 18 20.45 -3.71 13.31
C GLN A 18 20.36 -2.71 12.15
N HIS A 19 19.56 -1.65 12.34
CA HIS A 19 19.51 -0.54 11.39
C HIS A 19 20.18 0.65 12.02
N ASP A 20 21.20 1.19 11.35
CA ASP A 20 21.93 2.35 11.84
C ASP A 20 21.01 3.58 11.80
N ALA A 21 20.75 4.18 12.97
CA ALA A 21 19.98 5.41 13.06
C ALA A 21 20.64 6.53 12.23
N GLY A 22 19.84 7.29 11.49
CA GLY A 22 20.30 8.31 10.57
C GLY A 22 20.59 7.81 9.15
N SER A 23 20.52 6.50 8.89
CA SER A 23 20.68 5.97 7.55
C SER A 23 19.51 6.32 6.64
N LEU A 24 19.81 6.65 5.39
CA LEU A 24 18.82 6.92 4.34
C LEU A 24 18.98 5.87 3.23
N THR A 25 17.89 5.21 2.88
CA THR A 25 17.84 4.26 1.77
C THR A 25 16.78 4.65 0.77
N ILE A 26 16.99 4.30 -0.50
CA ILE A 26 15.94 4.37 -1.52
C ILE A 26 15.59 2.94 -1.96
N GLN A 27 14.31 2.68 -2.16
CA GLN A 27 13.80 1.35 -2.48
C GLN A 27 12.94 1.43 -3.75
N PRO A 28 13.49 1.21 -4.96
CA PRO A 28 12.65 0.89 -6.11
C PRO A 28 11.84 -0.38 -5.81
N LYS A 29 10.55 -0.35 -6.13
CA LYS A 29 9.59 -1.42 -5.84
C LYS A 29 8.74 -1.74 -7.06
N VAL A 30 8.44 -3.02 -7.23
CA VAL A 30 7.50 -3.52 -8.22
C VAL A 30 6.68 -4.65 -7.61
N GLY A 31 5.43 -4.76 -8.03
CA GLY A 31 4.54 -5.79 -7.54
C GLY A 31 3.14 -5.66 -8.13
N PHE A 32 2.16 -6.13 -7.39
CA PHE A 32 0.77 -6.11 -7.83
C PHE A 32 -0.17 -5.74 -6.69
N ASN A 33 -1.33 -5.21 -7.10
CA ASN A 33 -2.47 -4.96 -6.23
C ASN A 33 -3.58 -5.95 -6.55
N VAL A 34 -4.26 -6.43 -5.51
CA VAL A 34 -5.57 -7.05 -5.62
C VAL A 34 -6.55 -6.04 -5.03
N SER A 35 -7.26 -5.35 -5.89
CA SER A 35 -8.16 -4.26 -5.48
C SER A 35 -9.62 -4.60 -5.71
N ASN A 36 -10.47 -4.10 -4.82
CA ASN A 36 -11.90 -4.16 -4.98
C ASN A 36 -12.53 -2.85 -4.47
N VAL A 37 -13.66 -2.49 -5.05
CA VAL A 37 -14.45 -1.33 -4.61
C VAL A 37 -15.56 -1.83 -3.71
N THR A 38 -15.60 -1.36 -2.46
CA THR A 38 -16.63 -1.76 -1.49
C THR A 38 -18.02 -1.36 -1.95
N LYS A 39 -19.03 -2.20 -1.65
CA LYS A 39 -20.43 -2.02 -1.99
C LYS A 39 -20.73 -2.06 -3.50
N THR A 40 -19.88 -2.69 -4.28
CA THR A 40 -20.16 -3.05 -5.68
C THR A 40 -20.19 -4.57 -5.79
N ASN A 41 -21.03 -5.10 -6.70
CA ASN A 41 -21.09 -6.54 -7.00
C ASN A 41 -19.96 -6.94 -7.99
N GLY A 42 -18.84 -6.23 -7.98
CA GLY A 42 -17.71 -6.49 -8.86
C GLY A 42 -16.68 -7.44 -8.25
N ASP A 43 -15.99 -8.18 -9.10
CA ASP A 43 -14.88 -9.04 -8.71
C ASP A 43 -13.61 -8.24 -8.48
N ALA A 44 -12.73 -8.77 -7.63
CA ALA A 44 -11.43 -8.21 -7.36
C ALA A 44 -10.56 -8.18 -8.63
N ARG A 45 -9.83 -7.10 -8.84
CA ARG A 45 -8.95 -6.91 -9.98
C ARG A 45 -7.49 -6.94 -9.55
N ILE A 46 -6.68 -7.67 -10.30
CA ILE A 46 -5.23 -7.62 -10.18
C ILE A 46 -4.69 -6.50 -11.07
N GLY A 47 -3.90 -5.61 -10.50
CA GLY A 47 -3.27 -4.49 -11.19
C GLY A 47 -1.79 -4.35 -10.83
N LEU A 48 -1.04 -3.65 -11.65
CA LEU A 48 0.38 -3.38 -11.42
C LEU A 48 0.56 -2.34 -10.31
N ALA A 49 1.59 -2.54 -9.47
CA ALA A 49 2.13 -1.55 -8.55
C ALA A 49 3.63 -1.38 -8.82
N ALA A 50 4.08 -0.16 -9.07
CA ALA A 50 5.50 0.12 -9.30
C ALA A 50 5.86 1.54 -8.85
N GLY A 51 7.07 1.73 -8.34
CA GLY A 51 7.56 3.03 -7.89
C GLY A 51 8.80 2.95 -7.04
N ALA A 52 8.98 3.93 -6.15
CA ALA A 52 10.08 3.94 -5.19
C ALA A 52 9.65 4.54 -3.86
N GLU A 53 10.28 4.12 -2.78
CA GLU A 53 10.15 4.70 -1.44
C GLU A 53 11.54 5.08 -0.93
N ALA A 54 11.66 6.27 -0.33
CA ALA A 54 12.82 6.68 0.46
C ALA A 54 12.52 6.38 1.92
N GLU A 55 13.38 5.66 2.60
CA GLU A 55 13.24 5.30 4.01
C GLU A 55 14.38 5.91 4.81
N TYR A 56 14.02 6.64 5.86
CA TYR A 56 14.94 7.24 6.82
C TYR A 56 14.82 6.55 8.17
N GLN A 57 15.93 6.03 8.68
CA GLN A 57 15.99 5.34 9.96
C GLN A 57 16.08 6.36 11.10
N LEU A 58 15.02 6.47 11.89
CA LEU A 58 14.95 7.41 13.01
C LEU A 58 15.61 6.88 14.28
N GLY A 59 15.68 5.57 14.42
CA GLY A 59 16.26 4.87 15.56
C GLY A 59 16.42 3.40 15.24
N ASP A 60 16.94 2.62 16.17
CA ASP A 60 17.28 1.22 15.93
C ASP A 60 16.10 0.36 15.47
N ILE A 61 14.87 0.72 15.86
CA ILE A 61 13.66 -0.07 15.60
C ILE A 61 12.58 0.69 14.84
N TYR A 62 12.77 1.98 14.51
CA TYR A 62 11.77 2.74 13.75
C TYR A 62 12.35 3.51 12.60
N SER A 63 11.63 3.49 11.50
CA SER A 63 11.90 4.33 10.34
C SER A 63 10.63 4.99 9.83
N ILE A 64 10.81 6.01 9.01
CA ILE A 64 9.75 6.63 8.23
C ILE A 64 10.09 6.47 6.75
N ALA A 65 9.12 6.05 5.96
CA ALA A 65 9.25 5.92 4.52
C ALA A 65 8.28 6.85 3.81
N VAL A 66 8.76 7.54 2.78
CA VAL A 66 7.94 8.36 1.88
C VAL A 66 8.18 7.86 0.46
N GLY A 67 7.11 7.64 -0.30
CA GLY A 67 7.20 7.06 -1.62
C GLY A 67 6.41 7.76 -2.70
N LEU A 68 6.66 7.33 -3.92
CA LEU A 68 5.86 7.62 -5.09
C LEU A 68 5.59 6.30 -5.81
N LEU A 69 4.32 5.87 -5.84
CA LEU A 69 3.92 4.58 -6.38
C LEU A 69 2.81 4.76 -7.42
N TYR A 70 3.05 4.26 -8.61
CA TYR A 70 1.98 4.03 -9.59
C TYR A 70 1.21 2.77 -9.21
N SER A 71 -0.11 2.83 -9.25
CA SER A 71 -0.99 1.74 -8.87
C SER A 71 -2.18 1.68 -9.81
N SER A 72 -2.29 0.60 -10.57
CA SER A 72 -3.49 0.29 -11.33
C SER A 72 -4.46 -0.44 -10.41
N GLN A 73 -5.64 0.14 -10.19
CA GLN A 73 -6.65 -0.37 -9.26
C GLN A 73 -8.00 -0.54 -9.97
N GLY A 74 -9.06 -0.82 -9.24
CA GLY A 74 -10.41 -0.94 -9.78
C GLY A 74 -11.06 -2.30 -9.52
N ASN A 75 -12.10 -2.59 -10.31
CA ASN A 75 -12.83 -3.85 -10.26
C ASN A 75 -13.23 -4.34 -11.66
N LYS A 76 -13.69 -5.59 -11.73
CA LYS A 76 -14.35 -6.16 -12.90
C LYS A 76 -15.82 -6.38 -12.57
N GLN A 77 -16.69 -5.99 -13.47
CA GLN A 77 -18.12 -6.22 -13.33
C GLN A 77 -18.62 -7.00 -14.53
N THR A 78 -19.19 -8.17 -14.26
CA THR A 78 -19.82 -8.99 -15.28
C THR A 78 -21.31 -8.61 -15.33
N VAL A 79 -21.78 -8.21 -16.51
CA VAL A 79 -23.17 -7.82 -16.75
C VAL A 79 -23.77 -8.82 -17.72
N ASP A 80 -24.86 -9.48 -17.29
CA ASP A 80 -25.63 -10.39 -18.15
C ASP A 80 -26.62 -9.57 -18.99
N LEU A 81 -26.37 -9.51 -20.28
CA LEU A 81 -27.25 -8.88 -21.27
C LEU A 81 -28.18 -9.95 -21.89
N VAL A 82 -29.20 -10.34 -21.16
CA VAL A 82 -30.20 -11.30 -21.68
C VAL A 82 -31.03 -10.61 -22.77
N PRO A 83 -31.16 -11.17 -24.01
CA PRO A 83 -30.68 -12.47 -24.52
C PRO A 83 -29.33 -12.44 -25.25
N LEU A 84 -28.56 -11.36 -25.19
CA LEU A 84 -27.37 -11.08 -26.00
C LEU A 84 -26.05 -11.68 -25.45
N GLY A 85 -26.07 -12.31 -24.27
CA GLY A 85 -24.88 -12.91 -23.64
C GLY A 85 -24.34 -12.09 -22.48
N THR A 86 -23.18 -12.53 -21.96
CA THR A 86 -22.50 -11.94 -20.81
C THR A 86 -21.38 -11.00 -21.28
N THR A 87 -21.34 -9.78 -20.79
CA THR A 87 -20.26 -8.82 -21.06
C THR A 87 -19.53 -8.45 -19.77
N THR A 88 -18.20 -8.49 -19.80
CA THR A 88 -17.39 -8.04 -18.66
C THR A 88 -16.91 -6.62 -18.90
N VAL A 89 -17.37 -5.70 -18.06
CA VAL A 89 -16.89 -4.32 -18.01
C VAL A 89 -15.76 -4.23 -16.99
N THR A 90 -14.59 -3.79 -17.42
CA THR A 90 -13.46 -3.58 -16.53
C THR A 90 -13.31 -2.08 -16.26
N TRP A 91 -13.44 -1.72 -15.00
CA TRP A 91 -13.16 -0.37 -14.52
C TRP A 91 -11.76 -0.35 -13.90
N ALA A 92 -10.86 0.45 -14.48
CA ALA A 92 -9.42 0.36 -14.24
C ALA A 92 -8.77 1.74 -14.05
N PRO A 93 -9.18 2.53 -13.04
CA PRO A 93 -8.50 3.78 -12.76
C PRO A 93 -7.05 3.53 -12.34
N SER A 94 -6.18 4.42 -12.76
CA SER A 94 -4.78 4.42 -12.35
C SER A 94 -4.52 5.57 -11.40
N TYR A 95 -3.78 5.29 -10.35
CA TYR A 95 -3.42 6.25 -9.31
C TYR A 95 -1.92 6.41 -9.20
N VAL A 96 -1.50 7.64 -8.91
CA VAL A 96 -0.18 7.93 -8.36
C VAL A 96 -0.38 8.17 -6.87
N ASN A 97 0.19 7.32 -6.05
CA ASN A 97 0.08 7.32 -4.60
C ASN A 97 1.36 7.85 -3.98
N ILE A 98 1.22 8.60 -2.89
CA ILE A 98 2.33 9.13 -2.10
C ILE A 98 2.23 8.53 -0.69
N PRO A 99 2.65 7.28 -0.46
CA PRO A 99 2.63 6.69 0.87
C PRO A 99 3.61 7.41 1.80
N VAL A 100 3.15 7.74 2.99
CA VAL A 100 3.96 8.15 4.14
C VAL A 100 3.72 7.12 5.23
N VAL A 101 4.71 6.29 5.52
CA VAL A 101 4.57 5.09 6.33
C VAL A 101 5.62 5.07 7.43
N ALA A 102 5.19 4.86 8.66
CA ALA A 102 6.05 4.51 9.78
C ALA A 102 6.26 2.99 9.80
N ASN A 103 7.50 2.57 9.93
CA ASN A 103 7.88 1.17 10.09
C ASN A 103 8.38 0.95 11.51
N VAL A 104 7.93 -0.13 12.15
CA VAL A 104 8.41 -0.57 13.47
C VAL A 104 8.94 -1.98 13.32
N TYR A 105 10.23 -2.16 13.50
CA TYR A 105 10.90 -3.46 13.41
C TYR A 105 10.63 -4.25 14.70
N VAL A 106 9.76 -5.25 14.62
CA VAL A 106 9.34 -6.08 15.76
C VAL A 106 10.30 -7.23 16.04
N VAL A 107 11.00 -7.70 15.02
CA VAL A 107 12.15 -8.59 15.09
C VAL A 107 13.10 -8.21 13.98
N LYS A 108 14.31 -8.77 14.02
CA LYS A 108 15.31 -8.55 12.95
C LYS A 108 14.68 -8.77 11.57
N ASN A 109 14.78 -7.78 10.70
CA ASN A 109 14.32 -7.81 9.31
C ASN A 109 12.79 -7.83 9.12
N LEU A 110 11.96 -7.85 10.17
CA LEU A 110 10.50 -7.84 10.05
C LEU A 110 9.95 -6.55 10.65
N ALA A 111 9.32 -5.73 9.84
CA ALA A 111 8.68 -4.49 10.27
C ALA A 111 7.16 -4.56 10.10
N VAL A 112 6.46 -4.01 11.09
CA VAL A 112 5.04 -3.63 10.99
C VAL A 112 4.97 -2.23 10.41
N LYS A 113 4.05 -2.01 9.50
CA LYS A 113 3.89 -0.76 8.75
C LYS A 113 2.52 -0.16 8.99
N LEU A 114 2.49 1.15 9.25
CA LEU A 114 1.27 1.93 9.38
C LEU A 114 1.51 3.33 8.84
N GLY A 115 0.54 3.89 8.12
CA GLY A 115 0.71 5.22 7.57
C GLY A 115 -0.52 5.84 6.97
N VAL A 116 -0.30 6.83 6.13
CA VAL A 116 -1.29 7.49 5.29
C VAL A 116 -0.81 7.50 3.85
N GLN A 117 -1.73 7.34 2.91
CA GLN A 117 -1.40 7.28 1.49
C GLN A 117 -2.41 8.10 0.70
N PRO A 118 -2.14 9.41 0.49
CA PRO A 118 -2.84 10.17 -0.52
C PRO A 118 -2.56 9.62 -1.92
N GLY A 119 -3.58 9.56 -2.75
CA GLY A 119 -3.54 9.09 -4.12
C GLY A 119 -4.23 10.06 -5.07
N PHE A 120 -3.69 10.18 -6.27
CA PHE A 120 -4.26 11.04 -7.32
C PHE A 120 -4.57 10.19 -8.55
N CYS A 121 -5.81 10.24 -9.01
CA CYS A 121 -6.22 9.54 -10.21
C CYS A 121 -5.59 10.19 -11.45
N VAL A 122 -4.85 9.40 -12.22
CA VAL A 122 -4.16 9.83 -13.46
C VAL A 122 -4.68 9.12 -14.72
N GLY A 123 -5.60 8.15 -14.57
CA GLY A 123 -6.16 7.36 -15.66
C GLY A 123 -7.22 8.08 -16.50
N LYS A 124 -7.68 7.39 -17.55
CA LYS A 124 -8.66 7.93 -18.53
C LYS A 124 -10.07 8.10 -17.98
N ASP A 125 -10.43 7.39 -16.92
CA ASP A 125 -11.80 7.37 -16.37
C ASP A 125 -12.05 8.49 -15.35
N LYS A 126 -11.35 9.62 -15.51
CA LYS A 126 -11.39 10.77 -14.57
C LYS A 126 -12.78 11.42 -14.44
N ALA A 127 -13.65 11.27 -15.42
CA ALA A 127 -14.94 11.95 -15.43
C ALA A 127 -15.90 11.43 -14.34
N GLU A 128 -15.77 10.16 -13.95
CA GLU A 128 -16.66 9.49 -12.99
C GLU A 128 -15.97 9.19 -11.64
N VAL A 129 -14.67 9.46 -11.53
CA VAL A 129 -13.84 9.16 -10.36
C VAL A 129 -13.43 10.45 -9.67
N ASN A 130 -13.38 10.42 -8.34
CA ASN A 130 -12.76 11.49 -7.58
C ASN A 130 -11.25 11.52 -7.86
N THR A 131 -10.73 12.70 -8.15
CA THR A 131 -9.32 12.89 -8.46
C THR A 131 -8.42 12.55 -7.27
N PHE A 132 -8.93 12.73 -6.05
CA PHE A 132 -8.20 12.49 -4.81
C PHE A 132 -8.77 11.26 -4.08
N ASP A 133 -7.90 10.37 -3.67
CA ASP A 133 -8.18 9.24 -2.80
C ASP A 133 -7.24 9.27 -1.60
N LEU A 134 -7.75 8.92 -0.42
CA LEU A 134 -6.96 8.78 0.80
C LEU A 134 -7.15 7.38 1.34
N SER A 135 -6.05 6.70 1.60
CA SER A 135 -6.06 5.38 2.23
C SER A 135 -5.12 5.31 3.43
N ILE A 136 -5.37 4.35 4.30
CA ILE A 136 -4.53 4.00 5.45
C ILE A 136 -3.88 2.66 5.15
N PRO A 137 -2.59 2.64 4.76
CA PRO A 137 -1.82 1.42 4.61
C PRO A 137 -1.49 0.81 5.97
N VAL A 138 -1.79 -0.47 6.13
CA VAL A 138 -1.37 -1.31 7.25
C VAL A 138 -0.72 -2.56 6.68
N GLY A 139 0.45 -2.94 7.14
CA GLY A 139 1.16 -4.05 6.53
C GLY A 139 2.35 -4.55 7.31
N LEU A 140 3.06 -5.45 6.66
CA LEU A 140 4.30 -6.04 7.12
C LEU A 140 5.33 -5.97 5.99
N SER A 141 6.59 -5.81 6.34
CA SER A 141 7.69 -6.01 5.41
C SER A 141 8.75 -6.91 6.00
N TYR A 142 9.31 -7.75 5.16
CA TYR A 142 10.42 -8.63 5.52
C TYR A 142 11.61 -8.32 4.63
N GLU A 143 12.77 -8.13 5.28
CA GLU A 143 14.03 -7.83 4.62
C GLU A 143 14.90 -9.08 4.54
N TYR A 144 15.41 -9.36 3.36
CA TYR A 144 16.40 -10.40 3.16
C TYR A 144 17.58 -9.83 2.36
N LYS A 145 18.69 -9.59 3.05
CA LYS A 145 19.82 -8.80 2.52
C LYS A 145 19.33 -7.41 2.07
N ASP A 146 19.44 -7.11 0.79
CA ASP A 146 19.00 -5.84 0.20
C ASP A 146 17.57 -5.91 -0.39
N PHE A 147 16.93 -7.09 -0.38
CA PHE A 147 15.57 -7.26 -0.87
C PHE A 147 14.55 -7.06 0.24
N VAL A 148 13.46 -6.38 -0.09
CA VAL A 148 12.33 -6.13 0.81
C VAL A 148 11.07 -6.67 0.18
N LEU A 149 10.48 -7.69 0.80
CA LEU A 149 9.13 -8.14 0.49
C LEU A 149 8.15 -7.35 1.37
N ASP A 150 7.25 -6.61 0.75
CA ASP A 150 6.30 -5.73 1.43
C ASP A 150 4.88 -6.17 1.09
N GLY A 151 4.09 -6.48 2.10
CA GLY A 151 2.68 -6.81 1.99
C GLY A 151 1.86 -5.82 2.81
N ARG A 152 0.97 -5.06 2.15
CA ARG A 152 0.13 -4.06 2.82
C ARG A 152 -1.32 -4.14 2.36
N TYR A 153 -2.23 -3.83 3.27
CA TYR A 153 -3.62 -3.58 2.96
C TYR A 153 -3.90 -2.09 3.07
N ASN A 154 -4.39 -1.50 2.00
CA ASN A 154 -4.73 -0.09 1.90
C ASN A 154 -6.24 0.06 2.16
N PHE A 155 -6.60 0.57 3.34
CA PHE A 155 -7.98 0.87 3.70
C PHE A 155 -8.37 2.22 3.10
N GLY A 156 -9.25 2.24 2.10
CA GLY A 156 -9.79 3.49 1.55
C GLY A 156 -10.62 4.23 2.58
N VAL A 157 -10.34 5.51 2.76
CA VAL A 157 -11.04 6.40 3.69
C VAL A 157 -12.03 7.29 2.93
N THR A 158 -11.64 7.77 1.75
CA THR A 158 -12.42 8.66 0.89
C THR A 158 -13.31 7.86 -0.08
N ASN A 159 -14.37 8.51 -0.58
CA ASN A 159 -15.21 7.95 -1.61
C ASN A 159 -14.56 8.10 -2.98
N VAL A 160 -14.49 7.01 -3.74
CA VAL A 160 -13.83 6.95 -5.04
C VAL A 160 -14.73 7.44 -6.18
N ALA A 161 -16.04 7.11 -6.11
CA ALA A 161 -17.02 7.52 -7.11
C ALA A 161 -17.80 8.75 -6.67
N LYS A 162 -18.06 9.67 -7.59
CA LYS A 162 -18.86 10.86 -7.35
C LYS A 162 -20.32 10.45 -7.07
N GLY A 163 -20.86 10.91 -5.93
CA GLY A 163 -22.27 10.66 -5.57
C GLY A 163 -22.54 9.26 -4.96
N PHE A 164 -21.54 8.40 -4.83
CA PHE A 164 -21.70 7.08 -4.23
C PHE A 164 -20.78 6.90 -3.02
N ASN A 165 -21.28 6.25 -1.98
CA ASN A 165 -20.50 5.96 -0.78
C ASN A 165 -19.67 4.65 -0.99
N THR A 166 -18.73 4.70 -1.93
CA THR A 166 -17.85 3.60 -2.32
C THR A 166 -16.41 3.91 -2.00
N LYS A 167 -15.74 2.99 -1.31
CA LYS A 167 -14.32 3.14 -0.91
C LYS A 167 -13.47 2.12 -1.67
N ASN A 168 -12.27 2.53 -2.03
CA ASN A 168 -11.31 1.65 -2.65
C ASN A 168 -10.51 0.92 -1.57
N SER A 169 -10.38 -0.38 -1.69
CA SER A 169 -9.55 -1.19 -0.80
C SER A 169 -8.68 -2.10 -1.64
N ALA A 170 -7.39 -2.12 -1.33
CA ALA A 170 -6.44 -2.89 -2.11
C ALA A 170 -5.45 -3.62 -1.20
N PHE A 171 -5.29 -4.91 -1.45
CA PHE A 171 -4.16 -5.67 -0.94
C PHE A 171 -3.01 -5.54 -1.93
N GLN A 172 -1.85 -5.10 -1.47
CA GLN A 172 -0.67 -4.83 -2.29
C GLN A 172 0.49 -5.70 -1.83
N ILE A 173 1.15 -6.36 -2.78
CA ILE A 173 2.41 -7.07 -2.55
C ILE A 173 3.45 -6.46 -3.48
N THR A 174 4.59 -6.04 -2.92
CA THR A 174 5.71 -5.51 -3.70
C THR A 174 7.02 -6.12 -3.26
N LEU A 175 7.91 -6.30 -4.22
CA LEU A 175 9.32 -6.61 -4.00
C LEU A 175 10.12 -5.34 -4.27
N GLY A 176 10.91 -4.92 -3.30
CA GLY A 176 11.82 -3.77 -3.39
C GLY A 176 13.26 -4.18 -3.26
N TYR A 177 14.16 -3.28 -3.62
CA TYR A 177 15.59 -3.42 -3.41
C TYR A 177 16.12 -2.19 -2.67
N LYS A 178 16.78 -2.37 -1.52
CA LYS A 178 17.36 -1.29 -0.71
C LYS A 178 18.68 -0.82 -1.30
N LEU A 179 18.72 0.44 -1.68
CA LEU A 179 19.94 1.14 -2.11
C LEU A 179 20.32 2.14 -1.00
N PRO A 180 21.41 1.92 -0.25
CA PRO A 180 21.85 2.87 0.77
C PRO A 180 22.36 4.15 0.09
N LEU A 181 21.81 5.30 0.50
CA LEU A 181 22.24 6.63 0.03
C LEU A 181 23.20 7.29 1.02
N SER A 182 22.98 7.08 2.34
CA SER A 182 23.89 7.52 3.39
C SER A 182 23.89 6.54 4.56
N ARG A 183 25.00 6.48 5.26
CA ARG A 183 25.18 5.76 6.53
C ARG A 183 25.35 6.74 7.65
#